data_514ed6f92dd0cac80266953591077962
#
_entry.id   514ed6f92dd0cac80266953591077962
#
_cell.length_a   1.000
_cell.length_b   1.000
_cell.length_c   1.000
_cell.angle_alpha   90.00
_cell.angle_beta   90.00
_cell.angle_gamma   90.00
#
_symmetry.space_group_name_H-M   'P 1'
#
loop_
_entity.id
_entity.type
_entity.pdbx_description
1 polymer ?
#
loop_
_entity_poly.entity_id
_entity_poly.type
_entity_poly.pdbx_seq_one_letter_code
_entity_poly.pdbx_strand_id
1 'polypeptide(L)'
;MNESHLMSHEQHNTSRRGLRLEAKKLSKSYGARQVLQQANLNIAPGEFVAIVGRSGCGKSTLLRLIAGLEPASEGSLRIDGQRASGLRDDIRIMFQDSRLLPWRRVIDNVALGLPESQRAAAAQVLAQVGLGERLTDWPAKLSGGQRQRVALARALVHKPRLLLLDEPLGALDALTRIEMHALIEQLWRDSGFTAVLVTHDVQEAVALADRVILIEDGAVSLDERIDLPRLRARGDARFAALEKRILDRVLQHPPEDFAANDEVWPPTPAHGLRWAI
;
A
#
# COMPACT_ATOMS: atom_id res chain seq x y z
N MET A 1 32.62 -40.65 -5.39
CA MET A 1 32.34 -39.81 -6.56
C MET A 1 30.83 -39.76 -6.74
N ASN A 2 30.08 -38.77 -6.56
CA ASN A 2 30.16 -37.31 -6.36
C ASN A 2 28.87 -36.88 -5.71
N GLU A 3 28.85 -36.64 -4.41
CA GLU A 3 27.70 -35.99 -3.73
C GLU A 3 27.83 -34.45 -3.59
N SER A 4 28.89 -33.90 -4.17
CA SER A 4 29.24 -32.49 -3.99
C SER A 4 28.63 -31.51 -5.02
N HIS A 5 27.80 -32.01 -5.98
CA HIS A 5 27.30 -31.17 -7.09
C HIS A 5 25.81 -30.78 -6.97
N LEU A 6 25.08 -31.27 -5.98
CA LEU A 6 23.66 -30.95 -5.80
C LEU A 6 23.39 -29.78 -4.79
N MET A 7 24.38 -29.37 -4.02
CA MET A 7 24.20 -28.30 -3.02
C MET A 7 24.43 -26.90 -3.54
N SER A 8 24.91 -26.72 -4.78
CA SER A 8 25.25 -25.38 -5.31
C SER A 8 24.10 -24.67 -6.03
N HIS A 9 22.96 -25.34 -6.29
CA HIS A 9 21.83 -24.72 -7.01
C HIS A 9 20.77 -24.07 -6.12
N GLU A 10 20.70 -24.38 -4.83
CA GLU A 10 19.73 -23.77 -3.91
C GLU A 10 20.17 -22.43 -3.32
N GLN A 11 21.45 -22.12 -3.29
CA GLN A 11 21.96 -20.86 -2.70
C GLN A 11 21.87 -19.66 -3.62
N HIS A 12 21.57 -19.81 -4.92
CA HIS A 12 21.49 -18.70 -5.88
C HIS A 12 20.08 -18.11 -6.06
N ASN A 13 19.03 -18.69 -5.45
CA ASN A 13 17.66 -18.21 -5.62
C ASN A 13 17.14 -17.34 -4.47
N THR A 14 17.91 -17.15 -3.39
CA THR A 14 17.50 -16.33 -2.25
C THR A 14 17.85 -14.84 -2.39
N SER A 15 18.68 -14.44 -3.36
CA SER A 15 19.16 -13.05 -3.50
C SER A 15 18.23 -12.12 -4.30
N ARG A 16 17.08 -12.60 -4.84
CA ARG A 16 16.14 -11.80 -5.61
C ARG A 16 14.84 -11.43 -4.88
N ARG A 17 14.67 -11.83 -3.62
CA ARG A 17 13.46 -11.59 -2.84
C ARG A 17 13.58 -10.30 -2.05
N GLY A 18 12.65 -9.38 -2.28
CA GLY A 18 12.49 -8.13 -1.52
C GLY A 18 13.68 -7.17 -1.56
N LEU A 19 13.43 -5.94 -1.11
CA LEU A 19 14.45 -4.90 -0.89
C LEU A 19 14.43 -4.50 0.58
N ARG A 20 15.61 -4.25 1.15
CA ARG A 20 15.74 -3.57 2.44
C ARG A 20 15.56 -2.07 2.25
N LEU A 21 14.83 -1.43 3.15
CA LEU A 21 14.63 0.01 3.16
C LEU A 21 15.04 0.57 4.53
N GLU A 22 15.87 1.60 4.52
CA GLU A 22 16.34 2.29 5.73
C GLU A 22 16.18 3.80 5.55
N ALA A 23 15.34 4.42 6.37
CA ALA A 23 15.23 5.86 6.50
C ALA A 23 15.81 6.31 7.84
N LYS A 24 16.67 7.32 7.83
CA LYS A 24 17.27 7.91 9.04
C LYS A 24 17.05 9.41 9.04
N LYS A 25 16.33 9.89 10.07
CA LYS A 25 15.96 11.30 10.25
C LYS A 25 15.39 11.92 8.96
N LEU A 26 14.59 11.13 8.22
CA LEU A 26 14.07 11.54 6.93
C LEU A 26 13.05 12.65 7.11
N SER A 27 13.31 13.81 6.50
CA SER A 27 12.45 14.98 6.58
C SER A 27 12.08 15.48 5.18
N LYS A 28 10.85 16.03 5.06
CA LYS A 28 10.38 16.65 3.83
C LYS A 28 9.60 17.92 4.14
N SER A 29 10.00 19.01 3.49
CA SER A 29 9.33 20.30 3.54
C SER A 29 8.91 20.76 2.15
N TYR A 30 7.80 21.47 2.06
CA TYR A 30 7.31 22.17 0.88
C TYR A 30 7.17 23.65 1.25
N GLY A 31 8.14 24.47 0.88
CA GLY A 31 8.25 25.83 1.39
C GLY A 31 8.40 25.84 2.91
N ALA A 32 7.56 26.59 3.60
CA ALA A 32 7.55 26.67 5.07
C ALA A 32 6.86 25.47 5.76
N ARG A 33 6.10 24.65 5.01
CA ARG A 33 5.35 23.53 5.59
C ARG A 33 6.23 22.28 5.65
N GLN A 34 6.56 21.85 6.85
CA GLN A 34 7.22 20.56 7.09
C GLN A 34 6.14 19.45 7.14
N VAL A 35 6.27 18.42 6.28
CA VAL A 35 5.30 17.33 6.13
C VAL A 35 5.81 16.01 6.73
N LEU A 36 7.13 15.80 6.70
CA LEU A 36 7.79 14.70 7.41
C LEU A 36 8.88 15.25 8.31
N GLN A 37 8.91 14.76 9.56
CA GLN A 37 9.79 15.23 10.62
C GLN A 37 10.63 14.08 11.14
N GLN A 38 11.90 14.03 10.74
CA GLN A 38 12.90 13.08 11.23
C GLN A 38 12.42 11.61 11.29
N ALA A 39 11.62 11.19 10.33
CA ALA A 39 11.09 9.83 10.29
C ALA A 39 12.24 8.81 10.24
N ASN A 40 12.21 7.84 11.14
CA ASN A 40 13.13 6.71 11.18
C ASN A 40 12.35 5.44 10.85
N LEU A 41 12.83 4.67 9.87
CA LEU A 41 12.15 3.48 9.38
C LEU A 41 13.18 2.46 8.91
N ASN A 42 12.98 1.20 9.27
CA ASN A 42 13.75 0.08 8.76
C ASN A 42 12.79 -1.05 8.39
N ILE A 43 12.75 -1.41 7.10
CA ILE A 43 11.91 -2.48 6.56
C ILE A 43 12.83 -3.58 6.04
N ALA A 44 12.59 -4.80 6.50
CA ALA A 44 13.36 -5.98 6.10
C ALA A 44 12.96 -6.45 4.68
N PRO A 45 13.87 -7.12 3.94
CA PRO A 45 13.52 -7.74 2.67
C PRO A 45 12.36 -8.74 2.82
N GLY A 46 11.35 -8.61 1.97
CA GLY A 46 10.16 -9.47 1.98
C GLY A 46 9.12 -9.12 3.05
N GLU A 47 9.36 -8.13 3.91
CA GLU A 47 8.41 -7.68 4.92
C GLU A 47 7.23 -6.93 4.28
N PHE A 48 6.01 -7.17 4.76
CA PHE A 48 4.83 -6.39 4.42
C PHE A 48 4.55 -5.38 5.53
N VAL A 49 4.76 -4.10 5.25
CA VAL A 49 4.56 -3.02 6.23
C VAL A 49 3.37 -2.16 5.82
N ALA A 50 2.46 -1.88 6.75
CA ALA A 50 1.41 -0.90 6.56
C ALA A 50 1.76 0.40 7.29
N ILE A 51 1.51 1.53 6.64
CA ILE A 51 1.65 2.87 7.19
C ILE A 51 0.26 3.46 7.30
N VAL A 52 -0.15 3.72 8.55
CA VAL A 52 -1.45 4.30 8.87
C VAL A 52 -1.30 5.71 9.44
N GLY A 53 -2.38 6.45 9.51
CA GLY A 53 -2.43 7.81 10.05
C GLY A 53 -3.49 8.66 9.37
N ARG A 54 -3.75 9.84 9.91
CA ARG A 54 -4.78 10.76 9.40
C ARG A 54 -4.43 11.31 8.02
N SER A 55 -5.43 11.84 7.33
CA SER A 55 -5.21 12.53 6.05
C SER A 55 -4.26 13.71 6.24
N GLY A 56 -3.28 13.84 5.32
CA GLY A 56 -2.31 14.95 5.36
C GLY A 56 -1.12 14.77 6.32
N CYS A 57 -1.01 13.68 7.10
CA CYS A 57 0.10 13.45 8.04
C CYS A 57 1.44 13.05 7.38
N GLY A 58 1.53 12.95 6.05
CA GLY A 58 2.79 12.68 5.34
C GLY A 58 2.94 11.28 4.74
N LYS A 59 1.98 10.37 4.86
CA LYS A 59 2.05 8.98 4.35
C LYS A 59 2.40 8.89 2.86
N SER A 60 1.60 9.53 2.01
CA SER A 60 1.85 9.53 0.55
C SER A 60 3.12 10.28 0.18
N THR A 61 3.54 11.28 0.98
CA THR A 61 4.84 11.94 0.82
C THR A 61 5.98 10.94 1.07
N LEU A 62 5.93 10.20 2.19
CA LEU A 62 6.92 9.16 2.48
C LEU A 62 6.99 8.13 1.35
N LEU A 63 5.84 7.70 0.84
CA LEU A 63 5.78 6.74 -0.26
C LEU A 63 6.41 7.28 -1.55
N ARG A 64 6.22 8.58 -1.87
CA ARG A 64 6.86 9.23 -3.03
C ARG A 64 8.37 9.38 -2.86
N LEU A 65 8.85 9.62 -1.64
CA LEU A 65 10.29 9.62 -1.35
C LEU A 65 10.89 8.23 -1.57
N ILE A 66 10.22 7.17 -1.09
CA ILE A 66 10.67 5.78 -1.28
C ILE A 66 10.66 5.40 -2.77
N ALA A 67 9.65 5.84 -3.52
CA ALA A 67 9.57 5.61 -4.97
C ALA A 67 10.62 6.37 -5.79
N GLY A 68 11.35 7.30 -5.17
CA GLY A 68 12.29 8.18 -5.88
C GLY A 68 11.63 9.25 -6.75
N LEU A 69 10.34 9.50 -6.55
CA LEU A 69 9.57 10.53 -7.26
C LEU A 69 9.89 11.94 -6.75
N GLU A 70 10.32 12.06 -5.51
CA GLU A 70 10.71 13.30 -4.87
C GLU A 70 11.99 13.12 -4.05
N PRO A 71 12.86 14.13 -3.95
CA PRO A 71 13.99 14.10 -3.04
C PRO A 71 13.57 14.44 -1.60
N ALA A 72 14.25 13.86 -0.62
CA ALA A 72 14.15 14.30 0.77
C ALA A 72 14.74 15.71 0.95
N SER A 73 14.20 16.49 1.90
CA SER A 73 14.78 17.77 2.28
C SER A 73 15.99 17.58 3.21
N GLU A 74 15.88 16.62 4.15
CA GLU A 74 16.96 16.28 5.11
C GLU A 74 16.95 14.79 5.42
N GLY A 75 18.02 14.32 6.07
CA GLY A 75 18.19 12.93 6.43
C GLY A 75 18.68 12.05 5.29
N SER A 76 18.44 10.76 5.38
CA SER A 76 18.84 9.81 4.35
C SER A 76 17.86 8.68 4.18
N LEU A 77 17.68 8.26 2.93
CA LEU A 77 16.94 7.06 2.55
C LEU A 77 17.93 6.13 1.83
N ARG A 78 17.99 4.87 2.25
CA ARG A 78 18.81 3.84 1.63
C ARG A 78 17.93 2.66 1.24
N ILE A 79 18.23 2.07 0.09
CA ILE A 79 17.57 0.87 -0.44
C ILE A 79 18.68 -0.13 -0.77
N ASP A 80 18.64 -1.31 -0.13
CA ASP A 80 19.73 -2.30 -0.14
C ASP A 80 21.11 -1.66 0.18
N GLY A 81 21.16 -0.78 1.19
CA GLY A 81 22.37 -0.09 1.63
C GLY A 81 22.82 1.06 0.73
N GLN A 82 22.29 1.21 -0.47
CA GLN A 82 22.60 2.31 -1.40
C GLN A 82 21.70 3.51 -1.14
N ARG A 83 22.23 4.73 -1.26
CA ARG A 83 21.41 5.94 -1.15
C ARG A 83 20.37 5.96 -2.27
N ALA A 84 19.12 6.16 -1.89
CA ALA A 84 18.04 6.30 -2.86
C ALA A 84 18.24 7.58 -3.67
N SER A 85 18.34 7.46 -5.00
CA SER A 85 18.49 8.56 -5.92
C SER A 85 17.65 8.27 -7.18
N GLY A 86 16.52 8.99 -7.34
CA GLY A 86 15.66 8.85 -8.52
C GLY A 86 14.90 7.52 -8.61
N LEU A 87 14.30 7.32 -9.78
CA LEU A 87 13.48 6.15 -10.08
C LEU A 87 14.32 4.87 -10.22
N ARG A 88 13.74 3.75 -9.80
CA ARG A 88 14.36 2.42 -9.90
C ARG A 88 13.41 1.44 -10.59
N ASP A 89 13.97 0.58 -11.44
CA ASP A 89 13.19 -0.42 -12.18
C ASP A 89 12.67 -1.57 -11.31
N ASP A 90 13.25 -1.79 -10.14
CA ASP A 90 12.83 -2.82 -9.20
C ASP A 90 11.83 -2.32 -8.14
N ILE A 91 11.38 -1.05 -8.25
CA ILE A 91 10.35 -0.45 -7.41
C ILE A 91 9.15 -0.09 -8.28
N ARG A 92 7.97 -0.47 -7.83
CA ARG A 92 6.70 -0.08 -8.48
C ARG A 92 5.74 0.52 -7.47
N ILE A 93 4.94 1.46 -7.95
CA ILE A 93 3.90 2.11 -7.15
C ILE A 93 2.53 1.88 -7.80
N MET A 94 1.57 1.51 -6.96
CA MET A 94 0.15 1.49 -7.29
C MET A 94 -0.53 2.63 -6.54
N PHE A 95 -1.20 3.51 -7.27
CA PHE A 95 -1.89 4.68 -6.73
C PHE A 95 -3.35 4.33 -6.40
N GLN A 96 -3.97 5.16 -5.60
CA GLN A 96 -5.39 5.07 -5.25
C GLN A 96 -6.29 5.05 -6.49
N ASP A 97 -6.05 5.94 -7.46
CA ASP A 97 -6.63 5.82 -8.78
C ASP A 97 -5.81 4.85 -9.64
N SER A 98 -6.48 3.95 -10.33
CA SER A 98 -5.86 2.94 -11.19
C SER A 98 -5.00 3.51 -12.32
N ARG A 99 -5.24 4.77 -12.69
CA ARG A 99 -4.50 5.51 -13.74
C ARG A 99 -4.30 4.69 -15.02
N LEU A 100 -5.34 3.96 -15.44
CA LEU A 100 -5.31 3.25 -16.72
C LEU A 100 -5.43 4.23 -17.87
N LEU A 101 -4.70 3.95 -18.94
CA LEU A 101 -4.80 4.70 -20.17
C LEU A 101 -6.12 4.33 -20.87
N PRO A 102 -7.11 5.22 -20.95
CA PRO A 102 -8.45 4.87 -21.44
C PRO A 102 -8.45 4.53 -22.94
N TRP A 103 -7.46 4.99 -23.69
CA TRP A 103 -7.24 4.72 -25.12
C TRP A 103 -6.40 3.48 -25.40
N ARG A 104 -6.06 2.68 -24.36
CA ARG A 104 -5.35 1.40 -24.50
C ARG A 104 -6.19 0.27 -23.96
N ARG A 105 -6.08 -0.90 -24.58
CA ARG A 105 -6.73 -2.12 -24.07
C ARG A 105 -6.10 -2.56 -22.74
N VAL A 106 -6.78 -3.45 -22.03
CA VAL A 106 -6.33 -3.99 -20.74
C VAL A 106 -4.92 -4.57 -20.82
N ILE A 107 -4.66 -5.44 -21.80
CA ILE A 107 -3.33 -6.04 -21.99
C ILE A 107 -2.27 -4.97 -22.29
N ASP A 108 -2.61 -3.93 -23.06
CA ASP A 108 -1.66 -2.87 -23.43
C ASP A 108 -1.37 -1.93 -22.23
N ASN A 109 -2.32 -1.78 -21.31
CA ASN A 109 -2.10 -1.09 -20.04
C ASN A 109 -1.11 -1.84 -19.16
N VAL A 110 -1.23 -3.17 -19.09
CA VAL A 110 -0.32 -4.00 -18.28
C VAL A 110 1.06 -4.10 -18.95
N ALA A 111 1.12 -4.25 -20.26
CA ALA A 111 2.37 -4.33 -21.02
C ALA A 111 3.14 -3.00 -21.14
N LEU A 112 2.65 -1.92 -20.55
CA LEU A 112 3.28 -0.61 -20.63
C LEU A 112 4.73 -0.63 -20.13
N GLY A 113 5.68 -0.25 -20.99
CA GLY A 113 7.12 -0.26 -20.67
C GLY A 113 7.80 -1.62 -20.80
N LEU A 114 7.07 -2.67 -21.18
CA LEU A 114 7.69 -3.96 -21.51
C LEU A 114 8.19 -3.98 -22.98
N PRO A 115 9.31 -4.66 -23.24
CA PRO A 115 9.70 -5.00 -24.60
C PRO A 115 8.69 -5.96 -25.21
N GLU A 116 8.52 -5.92 -26.54
CA GLU A 116 7.54 -6.74 -27.26
C GLU A 116 7.71 -8.24 -26.99
N SER A 117 8.95 -8.69 -26.85
CA SER A 117 9.29 -10.10 -26.49
C SER A 117 8.73 -10.57 -25.14
N GLN A 118 8.38 -9.64 -24.23
CA GLN A 118 7.82 -9.94 -22.91
C GLN A 118 6.30 -9.66 -22.82
N ARG A 119 5.66 -9.30 -23.92
CA ARG A 119 4.21 -8.99 -23.94
C ARG A 119 3.35 -10.18 -23.47
N ALA A 120 3.78 -11.42 -23.71
CA ALA A 120 3.11 -12.62 -23.22
C ALA A 120 3.03 -12.67 -21.68
N ALA A 121 4.00 -12.07 -20.96
CA ALA A 121 3.95 -11.98 -19.50
C ALA A 121 2.77 -11.16 -18.98
N ALA A 122 2.33 -10.14 -19.75
CA ALA A 122 1.16 -9.34 -19.37
C ALA A 122 -0.13 -10.20 -19.32
N ALA A 123 -0.32 -11.10 -20.27
CA ALA A 123 -1.47 -12.01 -20.27
C ALA A 123 -1.42 -12.99 -19.07
N GLN A 124 -0.22 -13.50 -18.73
CA GLN A 124 -0.04 -14.38 -17.58
C GLN A 124 -0.38 -13.67 -16.25
N VAL A 125 0.12 -12.45 -16.07
CA VAL A 125 -0.17 -11.69 -14.84
C VAL A 125 -1.65 -11.28 -14.79
N LEU A 126 -2.28 -10.96 -15.92
CA LEU A 126 -3.73 -10.71 -15.98
C LEU A 126 -4.54 -11.94 -15.57
N ALA A 127 -4.12 -13.13 -15.96
CA ALA A 127 -4.74 -14.37 -15.51
C ALA A 127 -4.57 -14.57 -13.98
N GLN A 128 -3.39 -14.27 -13.41
CA GLN A 128 -3.14 -14.35 -11.97
C GLN A 128 -4.04 -13.41 -11.15
N VAL A 129 -4.41 -12.24 -11.69
CA VAL A 129 -5.35 -11.33 -11.04
C VAL A 129 -6.82 -11.59 -11.40
N GLY A 130 -7.12 -12.72 -12.07
CA GLY A 130 -8.47 -13.15 -12.44
C GLY A 130 -9.09 -12.39 -13.61
N LEU A 131 -8.26 -11.84 -14.52
CA LEU A 131 -8.69 -11.07 -15.69
C LEU A 131 -8.20 -11.65 -17.03
N GLY A 132 -7.89 -12.95 -17.07
CA GLY A 132 -7.40 -13.62 -18.29
C GLY A 132 -8.35 -13.56 -19.49
N GLU A 133 -9.67 -13.40 -19.26
CA GLU A 133 -10.67 -13.28 -20.33
C GLU A 133 -10.95 -11.82 -20.76
N ARG A 134 -10.30 -10.84 -20.11
CA ARG A 134 -10.53 -9.41 -20.32
C ARG A 134 -9.41 -8.68 -21.06
N LEU A 135 -8.48 -9.41 -21.68
CA LEU A 135 -7.27 -8.89 -22.31
C LEU A 135 -7.54 -7.77 -23.33
N THR A 136 -8.59 -7.96 -24.15
CA THR A 136 -8.94 -7.06 -25.24
C THR A 136 -9.99 -6.02 -24.86
N ASP A 137 -10.48 -6.02 -23.62
CA ASP A 137 -11.43 -5.02 -23.15
C ASP A 137 -10.77 -3.64 -22.99
N TRP A 138 -11.64 -2.63 -22.97
CA TRP A 138 -11.24 -1.25 -22.68
C TRP A 138 -11.46 -0.95 -21.19
N PRO A 139 -10.66 -0.07 -20.57
CA PRO A 139 -10.83 0.30 -19.17
C PRO A 139 -12.25 0.77 -18.80
N ALA A 140 -12.94 1.42 -19.73
CA ALA A 140 -14.30 1.90 -19.52
C ALA A 140 -15.34 0.79 -19.31
N LYS A 141 -15.06 -0.44 -19.76
CA LYS A 141 -15.94 -1.61 -19.57
C LYS A 141 -15.72 -2.34 -18.25
N LEU A 142 -14.69 -1.95 -17.49
CA LEU A 142 -14.32 -2.61 -16.24
C LEU A 142 -15.00 -1.97 -15.02
N SER A 143 -15.34 -2.80 -14.03
CA SER A 143 -15.72 -2.32 -12.69
C SER A 143 -14.53 -1.62 -11.98
N GLY A 144 -14.80 -0.90 -10.89
CA GLY A 144 -13.75 -0.30 -10.07
C GLY A 144 -12.70 -1.31 -9.60
N GLY A 145 -13.16 -2.46 -9.06
CA GLY A 145 -12.27 -3.54 -8.63
C GLY A 145 -11.48 -4.18 -9.77
N GLN A 146 -12.09 -4.37 -10.93
CA GLN A 146 -11.37 -4.87 -12.11
C GLN A 146 -10.29 -3.88 -12.57
N ARG A 147 -10.57 -2.57 -12.56
CA ARG A 147 -9.54 -1.56 -12.87
C ARG A 147 -8.38 -1.59 -11.89
N GLN A 148 -8.66 -1.80 -10.58
CA GLN A 148 -7.60 -1.95 -9.57
C GLN A 148 -6.78 -3.23 -9.78
N ARG A 149 -7.41 -4.35 -10.16
CA ARG A 149 -6.70 -5.59 -10.53
C ARG A 149 -5.80 -5.39 -11.76
N VAL A 150 -6.21 -4.62 -12.75
CA VAL A 150 -5.36 -4.26 -13.91
C VAL A 150 -4.18 -3.39 -13.46
N ALA A 151 -4.39 -2.41 -12.57
CA ALA A 151 -3.31 -1.58 -12.03
C ALA A 151 -2.30 -2.40 -11.23
N LEU A 152 -2.77 -3.37 -10.43
CA LEU A 152 -1.93 -4.33 -9.71
C LEU A 152 -1.12 -5.20 -10.70
N ALA A 153 -1.76 -5.76 -11.73
CA ALA A 153 -1.10 -6.53 -12.77
C ALA A 153 -0.01 -5.72 -13.48
N ARG A 154 -0.28 -4.43 -13.81
CA ARG A 154 0.69 -3.51 -14.42
C ARG A 154 1.91 -3.26 -13.51
N ALA A 155 1.72 -3.21 -12.20
CA ALA A 155 2.83 -3.09 -11.28
C ALA A 155 3.66 -4.39 -11.19
N LEU A 156 2.98 -5.55 -11.16
CA LEU A 156 3.60 -6.85 -10.94
C LEU A 156 4.30 -7.44 -12.19
N VAL A 157 3.86 -7.08 -13.40
CA VAL A 157 4.44 -7.61 -14.65
C VAL A 157 5.94 -7.33 -14.78
N HIS A 158 6.41 -6.26 -14.16
CA HIS A 158 7.84 -5.89 -14.09
C HIS A 158 8.62 -6.64 -13.00
N LYS A 159 7.97 -7.56 -12.27
CA LYS A 159 8.59 -8.36 -11.19
C LYS A 159 9.32 -7.48 -10.16
N PRO A 160 8.63 -6.52 -9.53
CA PRO A 160 9.27 -5.61 -8.60
C PRO A 160 9.82 -6.35 -7.38
N ARG A 161 10.89 -5.81 -6.80
CA ARG A 161 11.41 -6.24 -5.50
C ARG A 161 10.82 -5.42 -4.34
N LEU A 162 10.26 -4.22 -4.64
CA LEU A 162 9.51 -3.40 -3.70
C LEU A 162 8.22 -2.91 -4.38
N LEU A 163 7.09 -3.22 -3.77
CA LEU A 163 5.77 -2.76 -4.20
C LEU A 163 5.23 -1.73 -3.19
N LEU A 164 4.92 -0.55 -3.69
CA LEU A 164 4.34 0.55 -2.94
C LEU A 164 2.85 0.66 -3.30
N LEU A 165 2.00 0.70 -2.30
CA LEU A 165 0.54 0.70 -2.44
C LEU A 165 -0.01 1.94 -1.73
N ASP A 166 -0.47 2.94 -2.49
CA ASP A 166 -1.01 4.21 -1.97
C ASP A 166 -2.54 4.15 -1.97
N GLU A 167 -3.15 3.82 -0.84
CA GLU A 167 -4.60 3.66 -0.64
C GLU A 167 -5.29 2.83 -1.74
N PRO A 168 -4.77 1.65 -2.11
CA PRO A 168 -5.16 0.97 -3.34
C PRO A 168 -6.61 0.49 -3.36
N LEU A 169 -7.25 0.39 -2.19
CA LEU A 169 -8.58 -0.22 -2.02
C LEU A 169 -9.65 0.75 -1.50
N GLY A 170 -9.31 2.03 -1.30
CA GLY A 170 -10.18 3.03 -0.70
C GLY A 170 -11.50 3.28 -1.47
N ALA A 171 -11.51 3.07 -2.79
CA ALA A 171 -12.68 3.28 -3.64
C ALA A 171 -13.51 2.01 -3.90
N LEU A 172 -13.20 0.87 -3.24
CA LEU A 172 -13.86 -0.41 -3.47
C LEU A 172 -14.97 -0.67 -2.45
N ASP A 173 -16.02 -1.37 -2.88
CA ASP A 173 -17.01 -1.94 -1.98
C ASP A 173 -16.41 -3.02 -1.07
N ALA A 174 -17.12 -3.37 0.01
CA ALA A 174 -16.61 -4.25 1.05
C ALA A 174 -16.23 -5.66 0.55
N LEU A 175 -17.03 -6.25 -0.35
CA LEU A 175 -16.77 -7.60 -0.86
C LEU A 175 -15.55 -7.60 -1.79
N THR A 176 -15.51 -6.68 -2.75
CA THR A 176 -14.39 -6.52 -3.67
C THR A 176 -13.09 -6.22 -2.90
N ARG A 177 -13.16 -5.46 -1.79
CA ARG A 177 -12.01 -5.18 -0.94
C ARG A 177 -11.47 -6.46 -0.28
N ILE A 178 -12.34 -7.33 0.23
CA ILE A 178 -11.94 -8.62 0.83
C ILE A 178 -11.23 -9.51 -0.21
N GLU A 179 -11.78 -9.60 -1.41
CA GLU A 179 -11.15 -10.35 -2.50
C GLU A 179 -9.77 -9.78 -2.89
N MET A 180 -9.64 -8.46 -2.93
CA MET A 180 -8.37 -7.79 -3.24
C MET A 180 -7.34 -8.00 -2.13
N HIS A 181 -7.73 -8.03 -0.84
CA HIS A 181 -6.83 -8.39 0.26
C HIS A 181 -6.26 -9.79 0.07
N ALA A 182 -7.13 -10.78 -0.18
CA ALA A 182 -6.69 -12.15 -0.41
C ALA A 182 -5.74 -12.27 -1.62
N LEU A 183 -6.06 -11.56 -2.71
CA LEU A 183 -5.25 -11.53 -3.91
C LEU A 183 -3.87 -10.91 -3.67
N ILE A 184 -3.81 -9.74 -3.02
CA ILE A 184 -2.54 -9.05 -2.72
C ILE A 184 -1.68 -9.92 -1.79
N GLU A 185 -2.28 -10.51 -0.74
CA GLU A 185 -1.56 -11.39 0.18
C GLU A 185 -0.99 -12.62 -0.54
N GLN A 186 -1.78 -13.27 -1.39
CA GLN A 186 -1.33 -14.42 -2.18
C GLN A 186 -0.15 -14.05 -3.07
N LEU A 187 -0.29 -12.97 -3.87
CA LEU A 187 0.76 -12.53 -4.79
C LEU A 187 2.04 -12.11 -4.07
N TRP A 188 1.93 -11.48 -2.90
CA TRP A 188 3.08 -11.14 -2.07
C TRP A 188 3.79 -12.40 -1.54
N ARG A 189 3.05 -13.40 -1.04
CA ARG A 189 3.62 -14.67 -0.54
C ARG A 189 4.33 -15.44 -1.64
N ASP A 190 3.73 -15.48 -2.83
CA ASP A 190 4.27 -16.23 -3.97
C ASP A 190 5.52 -15.56 -4.55
N SER A 191 5.57 -14.24 -4.56
CA SER A 191 6.65 -13.46 -5.17
C SER A 191 7.76 -13.07 -4.20
N GLY A 192 7.46 -12.87 -2.90
CA GLY A 192 8.40 -12.51 -1.85
C GLY A 192 8.99 -11.09 -1.96
N PHE A 193 8.32 -10.18 -2.66
CA PHE A 193 8.72 -8.77 -2.69
C PHE A 193 8.47 -8.08 -1.33
N THR A 194 9.20 -7.01 -1.04
CA THR A 194 8.88 -6.12 0.08
C THR A 194 7.66 -5.29 -0.29
N ALA A 195 6.69 -5.15 0.61
CA ALA A 195 5.49 -4.35 0.39
C ALA A 195 5.37 -3.21 1.40
N VAL A 196 5.01 -2.02 0.92
CA VAL A 196 4.64 -0.88 1.76
C VAL A 196 3.24 -0.42 1.35
N LEU A 197 2.28 -0.59 2.26
CA LEU A 197 0.90 -0.19 2.08
C LEU A 197 0.64 1.09 2.87
N VAL A 198 0.20 2.14 2.21
CA VAL A 198 -0.37 3.33 2.85
C VAL A 198 -1.89 3.19 2.84
N THR A 199 -2.49 3.31 4.00
CA THR A 199 -3.95 3.24 4.16
C THR A 199 -4.41 4.07 5.37
N HIS A 200 -5.66 4.49 5.35
CA HIS A 200 -6.37 5.05 6.51
C HIS A 200 -7.21 4.00 7.23
N ASP A 201 -7.32 2.79 6.67
CA ASP A 201 -8.10 1.68 7.21
C ASP A 201 -7.20 0.78 8.07
N VAL A 202 -7.37 0.86 9.40
CA VAL A 202 -6.60 0.06 10.37
C VAL A 202 -6.89 -1.43 10.21
N GLN A 203 -8.12 -1.80 9.85
CA GLN A 203 -8.50 -3.20 9.61
C GLN A 203 -7.73 -3.79 8.42
N GLU A 204 -7.57 -3.00 7.33
CA GLU A 204 -6.75 -3.37 6.18
C GLU A 204 -5.28 -3.57 6.59
N ALA A 205 -4.74 -2.64 7.37
CA ALA A 205 -3.36 -2.71 7.85
C ALA A 205 -3.12 -3.98 8.69
N VAL A 206 -4.00 -4.27 9.65
CA VAL A 206 -3.90 -5.48 10.49
C VAL A 206 -4.10 -6.76 9.68
N ALA A 207 -4.98 -6.75 8.66
CA ALA A 207 -5.22 -7.92 7.84
C ALA A 207 -4.00 -8.32 6.99
N LEU A 208 -3.29 -7.35 6.40
CA LEU A 208 -2.26 -7.61 5.39
C LEU A 208 -0.82 -7.52 5.92
N ALA A 209 -0.54 -6.62 6.88
CA ALA A 209 0.85 -6.30 7.20
C ALA A 209 1.46 -7.20 8.28
N ASP A 210 2.76 -7.43 8.22
CA ASP A 210 3.54 -8.02 9.31
C ASP A 210 3.81 -6.99 10.41
N ARG A 211 3.71 -5.70 10.05
CA ARG A 211 3.98 -4.58 10.93
C ARG A 211 3.20 -3.35 10.52
N VAL A 212 2.65 -2.65 11.50
CA VAL A 212 1.90 -1.40 11.31
C VAL A 212 2.68 -0.25 11.91
N ILE A 213 2.87 0.79 11.12
CA ILE A 213 3.54 2.04 11.50
C ILE A 213 2.52 3.17 11.45
N LEU A 214 2.40 3.91 12.54
CA LEU A 214 1.57 5.11 12.61
C LEU A 214 2.43 6.34 12.37
N ILE A 215 1.99 7.17 11.44
CA ILE A 215 2.55 8.52 11.25
C ILE A 215 1.56 9.54 11.79
N GLU A 216 2.03 10.38 12.74
CA GLU A 216 1.32 11.51 13.31
C GLU A 216 2.22 12.74 13.18
N ASP A 217 1.65 13.85 12.74
CA ASP A 217 2.36 15.13 12.57
C ASP A 217 3.72 15.03 11.85
N GLY A 218 3.76 14.15 10.86
CA GLY A 218 4.98 13.91 10.06
C GLY A 218 6.02 13.01 10.71
N ALA A 219 5.81 12.52 11.93
CA ALA A 219 6.74 11.65 12.65
C ALA A 219 6.17 10.22 12.82
N VAL A 220 7.04 9.24 13.01
CA VAL A 220 6.65 7.88 13.39
C VAL A 220 6.35 7.88 14.88
N SER A 221 5.09 7.62 15.26
CA SER A 221 4.60 7.62 16.65
C SER A 221 4.33 6.22 17.21
N LEU A 222 4.07 5.24 16.34
CA LEU A 222 3.88 3.84 16.69
C LEU A 222 4.55 2.95 15.65
N ASP A 223 5.12 1.85 16.13
CA ASP A 223 5.73 0.79 15.31
C ASP A 223 5.39 -0.56 15.95
N GLU A 224 4.33 -1.21 15.45
CA GLU A 224 3.70 -2.37 16.06
C GLU A 224 3.80 -3.60 15.17
N ARG A 225 4.35 -4.70 15.69
CA ARG A 225 4.35 -6.00 15.01
C ARG A 225 3.01 -6.69 15.11
N ILE A 226 2.59 -7.33 14.03
CA ILE A 226 1.35 -8.10 13.94
C ILE A 226 1.68 -9.58 14.16
N ASP A 227 1.67 -10.01 15.41
CA ASP A 227 1.96 -11.40 15.78
C ASP A 227 0.68 -12.27 15.71
N LEU A 228 0.07 -12.29 14.52
CA LEU A 228 -1.09 -13.12 14.19
C LEU A 228 -0.77 -14.00 12.99
N PRO A 229 -1.10 -15.31 13.06
CA PRO A 229 -0.89 -16.20 11.93
C PRO A 229 -1.73 -15.74 10.72
N ARG A 230 -1.17 -15.86 9.54
CA ARG A 230 -1.90 -15.68 8.27
C ARG A 230 -2.69 -16.98 7.99
N LEU A 231 -3.78 -16.98 7.37
CA LEU A 231 -4.76 -16.00 6.95
C LEU A 231 -5.54 -15.44 8.16
N ARG A 232 -5.51 -14.15 8.34
CA ARG A 232 -6.10 -13.52 9.53
C ARG A 232 -7.63 -13.42 9.41
N ALA A 233 -8.32 -14.15 10.26
CA ALA A 233 -9.78 -14.07 10.34
C ALA A 233 -10.19 -12.79 11.08
N ARG A 234 -10.96 -11.93 10.43
CA ARG A 234 -11.48 -10.67 11.02
C ARG A 234 -12.37 -10.90 12.25
N GLY A 235 -12.94 -12.09 12.40
CA GLY A 235 -13.72 -12.49 13.56
C GLY A 235 -12.89 -13.02 14.74
N ASP A 236 -11.56 -13.12 14.64
CA ASP A 236 -10.69 -13.54 15.75
C ASP A 236 -10.62 -12.42 16.79
N ALA A 237 -10.84 -12.77 18.08
CA ALA A 237 -10.79 -11.81 19.18
C ALA A 237 -9.42 -11.10 19.28
N ARG A 238 -8.32 -11.77 18.94
CA ARG A 238 -6.97 -11.18 18.93
C ARG A 238 -6.83 -10.17 17.80
N PHE A 239 -7.44 -10.42 16.62
CA PHE A 239 -7.50 -9.48 15.53
C PHE A 239 -8.25 -8.21 15.96
N ALA A 240 -9.45 -8.36 16.52
CA ALA A 240 -10.26 -7.23 16.99
C ALA A 240 -9.57 -6.43 18.11
N ALA A 241 -8.89 -7.10 19.04
CA ALA A 241 -8.13 -6.43 20.10
C ALA A 241 -6.95 -5.61 19.56
N LEU A 242 -6.24 -6.12 18.56
CA LEU A 242 -5.12 -5.42 17.92
C LEU A 242 -5.60 -4.24 17.07
N GLU A 243 -6.66 -4.45 16.27
CA GLU A 243 -7.32 -3.39 15.50
C GLU A 243 -7.75 -2.26 16.44
N LYS A 244 -8.47 -2.57 17.51
CA LYS A 244 -8.91 -1.60 18.52
C LYS A 244 -7.74 -0.82 19.11
N ARG A 245 -6.66 -1.49 19.53
CA ARG A 245 -5.48 -0.84 20.12
C ARG A 245 -4.83 0.17 19.16
N ILE A 246 -4.67 -0.21 17.89
CA ILE A 246 -4.09 0.68 16.90
C ILE A 246 -5.07 1.83 16.60
N LEU A 247 -6.37 1.54 16.46
CA LEU A 247 -7.40 2.54 16.20
C LEU A 247 -7.51 3.55 17.36
N ASP A 248 -7.54 3.07 18.62
CA ASP A 248 -7.54 3.94 19.80
C ASP A 248 -6.34 4.89 19.77
N ARG A 249 -5.16 4.40 19.35
CA ARG A 249 -3.97 5.25 19.23
C ARG A 249 -4.13 6.31 18.12
N VAL A 250 -4.66 5.93 16.96
CA VAL A 250 -4.92 6.87 15.83
C VAL A 250 -5.92 7.95 16.24
N LEU A 251 -6.90 7.63 17.10
CA LEU A 251 -7.97 8.54 17.53
C LEU A 251 -7.59 9.41 18.74
N GLN A 252 -6.59 9.02 19.55
CA GLN A 252 -6.21 9.73 20.78
C GLN A 252 -5.67 11.15 20.59
N HIS A 253 -5.34 11.55 19.35
CA HIS A 253 -4.96 12.91 19.00
C HIS A 253 -5.98 13.49 18.03
N PRO A 254 -7.10 14.08 18.53
CA PRO A 254 -8.00 14.85 17.66
C PRO A 254 -7.22 16.02 17.05
N PRO A 255 -7.43 16.37 15.75
CA PRO A 255 -6.85 17.58 15.20
C PRO A 255 -7.32 18.79 16.02
N GLU A 256 -6.43 19.73 16.28
CA GLU A 256 -6.72 20.95 17.03
C GLU A 256 -7.88 21.78 16.42
N ASP A 257 -8.25 21.53 15.17
CA ASP A 257 -9.31 22.24 14.46
C ASP A 257 -10.75 21.86 14.88
N PHE A 258 -10.97 20.82 15.69
CA PHE A 258 -12.31 20.49 16.19
C PHE A 258 -12.66 21.11 17.55
N ALA A 259 -11.71 21.77 18.21
CA ALA A 259 -11.96 22.39 19.52
C ALA A 259 -12.59 23.80 19.46
N ALA A 260 -12.91 24.33 18.27
CA ALA A 260 -13.35 25.72 18.10
C ALA A 260 -14.79 25.91 17.61
N ASN A 261 -15.64 24.86 17.61
CA ASN A 261 -17.07 25.05 17.30
C ASN A 261 -17.95 24.19 18.23
N ASP A 262 -17.86 24.48 19.54
CA ASP A 262 -19.00 24.26 20.45
C ASP A 262 -20.07 25.35 20.20
N GLU A 263 -20.54 25.50 18.97
CA GLU A 263 -21.83 26.04 18.71
C GLU A 263 -22.88 25.01 19.15
N VAL A 264 -23.32 25.20 20.40
CA VAL A 264 -24.52 24.57 20.94
C VAL A 264 -25.64 24.77 19.93
N TRP A 265 -25.99 23.73 19.18
CA TRP A 265 -27.16 23.72 18.30
C TRP A 265 -28.38 24.06 19.17
N PRO A 266 -29.12 25.17 18.90
CA PRO A 266 -30.28 25.52 19.69
C PRO A 266 -31.32 24.38 19.60
N PRO A 267 -31.99 24.04 20.71
CA PRO A 267 -33.01 22.96 20.68
C PRO A 267 -34.09 23.34 19.70
N THR A 268 -34.35 22.48 18.76
CA THR A 268 -35.44 22.60 17.76
C THR A 268 -36.77 22.80 18.49
N PRO A 269 -37.51 23.86 18.27
CA PRO A 269 -38.84 24.01 18.89
C PRO A 269 -39.76 22.91 18.35
N ALA A 270 -40.40 22.17 19.26
CA ALA A 270 -41.38 21.17 18.96
C ALA A 270 -42.63 21.81 18.34
N HIS A 271 -42.64 22.01 17.04
CA HIS A 271 -43.85 22.30 16.29
C HIS A 271 -44.36 21.01 15.63
N GLY A 272 -45.55 20.59 16.11
CA GLY A 272 -46.23 19.40 15.67
C GLY A 272 -46.49 19.38 14.16
N LEU A 273 -45.97 18.38 13.50
CA LEU A 273 -46.35 18.00 12.16
C LEU A 273 -47.76 17.37 12.23
N ARG A 274 -48.80 18.15 11.89
CA ARG A 274 -50.13 17.63 11.52
C ARG A 274 -50.00 17.07 10.10
N TRP A 275 -50.16 15.78 9.98
CA TRP A 275 -50.36 15.14 8.70
C TRP A 275 -51.81 15.47 8.26
N ALA A 276 -51.96 16.18 7.15
CA ALA A 276 -53.23 16.25 6.42
C ALA A 276 -53.31 15.08 5.44
N ILE A 277 -54.44 14.40 5.51
CA ILE A 277 -54.87 13.28 4.65
C ILE A 277 -55.07 13.79 3.23
#